data_86e827e88ae0aa7a6d677e6e779ab497
#
_entry.id   86e827e88ae0aa7a6d677e6e779ab497
#
_cell.length_a   1.000
_cell.length_b   1.000
_cell.length_c   1.000
_cell.angle_alpha   90.00
_cell.angle_beta   90.00
_cell.angle_gamma   90.00
#
_symmetry.space_group_name_H-M   'P 1'
#
loop_
_entity.id
_entity.type
_entity.pdbx_description
1 polymer ?
#
loop_
_entity_poly.entity_id
_entity_poly.type
_entity_poly.pdbx_seq_one_letter_code
_entity_poly.pdbx_strand_id
1 'polypeptide(L)'
;VSIHMHLRAVAESEIRDDHTWLAAFMWEAWENHPDEYAAGIAVSIDKVWGSVNDLHAGADALNADADDSWELPIYGGRPVAHSADADPSNPPLGILEPPGVSQAAGFLARVSFDELWNVAGAKLVWAGRDEAQVRQEFLDHHRGLQAFYGRAAAAGHAVVRAVWA
;
A
#
# COMPACT_ATOMS: atom_id res chain seq x y z
N VAL A 1 -9.73 8.45 16.27
CA VAL A 1 -9.60 8.72 14.83
C VAL A 1 -8.99 7.50 14.17
N SER A 2 -9.66 6.99 13.18
CA SER A 2 -9.17 5.87 12.37
C SER A 2 -8.34 6.45 11.22
N ILE A 3 -7.10 5.98 11.09
CA ILE A 3 -6.23 6.38 9.99
C ILE A 3 -6.14 5.21 9.01
N HIS A 4 -6.61 5.42 7.80
CA HIS A 4 -6.60 4.41 6.74
C HIS A 4 -5.63 4.81 5.64
N MET A 5 -4.85 3.86 5.18
CA MET A 5 -4.16 3.98 3.90
C MET A 5 -5.02 3.33 2.83
N HIS A 6 -5.30 4.05 1.76
CA HIS A 6 -6.06 3.57 0.62
C HIS A 6 -5.19 3.61 -0.63
N LEU A 7 -5.18 2.53 -1.38
CA LEU A 7 -4.46 2.39 -2.65
C LEU A 7 -5.47 2.12 -3.76
N ARG A 8 -5.32 2.81 -4.89
CA ARG A 8 -6.14 2.61 -6.08
C ARG A 8 -5.26 2.53 -7.33
N ALA A 9 -5.45 1.47 -8.12
CA ALA A 9 -4.77 1.32 -9.39
C ALA A 9 -5.47 2.12 -10.49
N VAL A 10 -4.69 2.68 -11.42
CA VAL A 10 -5.20 3.53 -12.51
C VAL A 10 -4.27 3.48 -13.71
N ALA A 11 -4.82 3.50 -14.91
CA ALA A 11 -4.03 3.64 -16.13
C ALA A 11 -3.25 4.96 -16.11
N GLU A 12 -1.98 4.92 -16.47
CA GLU A 12 -1.11 6.10 -16.48
C GLU A 12 -1.70 7.25 -17.31
N SER A 13 -2.34 6.92 -18.43
CA SER A 13 -2.99 7.90 -19.32
C SER A 13 -4.20 8.62 -18.69
N GLU A 14 -4.76 8.08 -17.60
CA GLU A 14 -5.91 8.65 -16.90
C GLU A 14 -5.51 9.51 -15.71
N ILE A 15 -4.27 9.43 -15.27
CA ILE A 15 -3.77 10.19 -14.12
C ILE A 15 -3.63 11.67 -14.50
N ARG A 16 -4.12 12.52 -13.61
CA ARG A 16 -3.80 13.95 -13.60
C ARG A 16 -2.93 14.25 -12.41
N ASP A 17 -1.79 14.87 -12.65
CA ASP A 17 -0.85 15.31 -11.60
C ASP A 17 -1.32 16.61 -10.95
N ASP A 18 -2.49 16.52 -10.33
CA ASP A 18 -3.20 17.62 -9.69
C ASP A 18 -3.79 17.11 -8.37
N HIS A 19 -3.41 17.75 -7.27
CA HIS A 19 -3.82 17.30 -5.94
C HIS A 19 -5.33 17.25 -5.75
N THR A 20 -6.06 18.25 -6.25
CA THR A 20 -7.52 18.31 -6.12
C THR A 20 -8.19 17.18 -6.90
N TRP A 21 -7.71 16.91 -8.12
CA TRP A 21 -8.22 15.81 -8.92
C TRP A 21 -7.95 14.45 -8.26
N LEU A 22 -6.72 14.24 -7.76
CA LEU A 22 -6.33 13.00 -7.09
C LEU A 22 -7.09 12.78 -5.79
N ALA A 23 -7.37 13.83 -5.03
CA ALA A 23 -8.19 13.74 -3.82
C ALA A 23 -9.62 13.28 -4.15
N ALA A 24 -10.22 13.86 -5.20
CA ALA A 24 -11.55 13.44 -5.68
C ALA A 24 -11.54 12.01 -6.21
N PHE A 25 -10.51 11.62 -6.94
CA PHE A 25 -10.29 10.27 -7.46
C PHE A 25 -10.22 9.23 -6.32
N MET A 26 -9.49 9.55 -5.26
CA MET A 26 -9.37 8.65 -4.10
C MET A 26 -10.64 8.66 -3.23
N TRP A 27 -11.35 9.77 -3.16
CA TRP A 27 -12.65 9.84 -2.49
C TRP A 27 -13.70 8.95 -3.18
N GLU A 28 -13.75 8.97 -4.50
CA GLU A 28 -14.61 8.07 -5.29
C GLU A 28 -14.31 6.60 -4.99
N ALA A 29 -13.04 6.24 -4.87
CA ALA A 29 -12.63 4.89 -4.49
C ALA A 29 -13.15 4.50 -3.09
N TRP A 30 -13.14 5.43 -2.16
CA TRP A 30 -13.70 5.21 -0.82
C TRP A 30 -15.21 5.02 -0.85
N GLU A 31 -15.93 5.84 -1.59
CA GLU A 31 -17.39 5.71 -1.74
C GLU A 31 -17.80 4.39 -2.37
N ASN A 32 -17.02 3.90 -3.33
CA ASN A 32 -17.28 2.66 -4.06
C ASN A 32 -16.47 1.46 -3.55
N HIS A 33 -15.91 1.55 -2.35
CA HIS A 33 -14.94 0.57 -1.85
C HIS A 33 -15.41 -0.90 -1.88
N PRO A 34 -16.67 -1.26 -1.62
CA PRO A 34 -17.07 -2.66 -1.67
C PRO A 34 -16.87 -3.27 -3.07
N ASP A 35 -17.26 -2.53 -4.10
CA ASP A 35 -17.16 -2.98 -5.49
C ASP A 35 -15.71 -2.97 -5.98
N GLU A 36 -14.96 -1.94 -5.65
CA GLU A 36 -13.57 -1.78 -6.05
C GLU A 36 -12.64 -2.80 -5.37
N TYR A 37 -12.87 -3.11 -4.09
CA TYR A 37 -12.12 -4.15 -3.39
C TYR A 37 -12.44 -5.54 -3.98
N ALA A 38 -13.70 -5.82 -4.26
CA ALA A 38 -14.10 -7.07 -4.91
C ALA A 38 -13.49 -7.22 -6.30
N ALA A 39 -13.36 -6.12 -7.05
CA ALA A 39 -12.74 -6.09 -8.37
C ALA A 39 -11.19 -6.14 -8.30
N GLY A 40 -10.58 -5.93 -7.14
CA GLY A 40 -9.13 -5.92 -6.94
C GLY A 40 -8.42 -4.68 -7.49
N ILE A 41 -9.16 -3.59 -7.74
CA ILE A 41 -8.61 -2.31 -8.23
C ILE A 41 -8.28 -1.31 -7.13
N ALA A 42 -8.73 -1.58 -5.92
CA ALA A 42 -8.39 -0.83 -4.72
C ALA A 42 -8.18 -1.76 -3.53
N VAL A 43 -7.44 -1.29 -2.55
CA VAL A 43 -7.20 -1.98 -1.27
C VAL A 43 -6.97 -0.94 -0.18
N SER A 44 -7.33 -1.25 1.06
CA SER A 44 -7.04 -0.40 2.21
C SER A 44 -6.39 -1.17 3.34
N ILE A 45 -5.61 -0.46 4.14
CA ILE A 45 -5.01 -0.97 5.37
C ILE A 45 -5.36 0.01 6.48
N ASP A 46 -6.08 -0.47 7.49
CA ASP A 46 -6.46 0.32 8.66
C ASP A 46 -5.32 0.35 9.68
N LYS A 47 -4.96 1.52 10.16
CA LYS A 47 -4.04 1.79 11.30
C LYS A 47 -2.67 1.12 11.28
N VAL A 48 -2.55 -0.07 10.73
CA VAL A 48 -1.33 -0.90 10.81
C VAL A 48 -0.43 -0.82 9.55
N TRP A 49 -0.74 0.06 8.61
CA TRP A 49 0.02 0.17 7.38
C TRP A 49 1.52 0.47 7.61
N GLY A 50 1.86 1.27 8.61
CA GLY A 50 3.25 1.47 9.00
C GLY A 50 3.91 0.18 9.51
N SER A 51 3.19 -0.62 10.29
CA SER A 51 3.66 -1.92 10.77
C SER A 51 3.78 -2.95 9.64
N VAL A 52 2.95 -2.87 8.61
CA VAL A 52 3.12 -3.69 7.40
C VAL A 52 4.43 -3.34 6.69
N ASN A 53 4.76 -2.06 6.60
CA ASN A 53 6.05 -1.63 6.08
C ASN A 53 7.22 -2.16 6.94
N ASP A 54 7.11 -2.13 8.26
CA ASP A 54 8.12 -2.67 9.18
C ASP A 54 8.30 -4.19 8.99
N LEU A 55 7.23 -4.91 8.71
CA LEU A 55 7.30 -6.33 8.34
C LEU A 55 8.12 -6.52 7.04
N HIS A 56 7.82 -5.72 6.02
CA HIS A 56 8.54 -5.78 4.74
C HIS A 56 10.03 -5.42 4.90
N ALA A 57 10.37 -4.50 5.79
CA ALA A 57 11.76 -4.14 6.10
C ALA A 57 12.59 -5.32 6.62
N GLY A 58 11.96 -6.38 7.12
CA GLY A 58 12.60 -7.63 7.47
C GLY A 58 13.33 -8.29 6.29
N ALA A 59 12.99 -7.95 5.06
CA ALA A 59 13.67 -8.44 3.87
C ALA A 59 15.15 -8.03 3.81
N ASP A 60 15.52 -6.88 4.37
CA ASP A 60 16.91 -6.45 4.46
C ASP A 60 17.72 -7.41 5.34
N ALA A 61 17.18 -7.82 6.48
CA ALA A 61 17.84 -8.78 7.38
C ALA A 61 18.00 -10.17 6.74
N LEU A 62 17.12 -10.51 5.79
CA LEU A 62 17.16 -11.78 5.06
C LEU A 62 18.03 -11.71 3.79
N ASN A 63 18.58 -10.54 3.45
CA ASN A 63 19.24 -10.28 2.15
C ASN A 63 18.34 -10.70 0.96
N ALA A 64 17.03 -10.57 1.12
CA ALA A 64 16.02 -10.99 0.15
C ALA A 64 15.63 -9.88 -0.83
N ASP A 65 16.14 -8.67 -0.63
CA ASP A 65 15.78 -7.51 -1.43
C ASP A 65 17.01 -6.66 -1.76
N ALA A 66 17.64 -6.97 -2.91
CA ALA A 66 18.84 -6.26 -3.37
C ALA A 66 18.57 -4.82 -3.84
N ASP A 67 17.29 -4.48 -4.12
CA ASP A 67 16.89 -3.23 -4.76
C ASP A 67 16.13 -2.29 -3.81
N ASP A 68 16.09 -2.59 -2.51
CA ASP A 68 15.29 -1.86 -1.50
C ASP A 68 13.81 -1.72 -1.88
N SER A 69 13.28 -2.68 -2.65
CA SER A 69 11.89 -2.66 -3.15
C SER A 69 10.84 -2.88 -2.05
N TRP A 70 11.27 -3.30 -0.85
CA TRP A 70 10.39 -3.57 0.28
C TRP A 70 9.58 -2.35 0.74
N GLU A 71 10.10 -1.15 0.52
CA GLU A 71 9.44 0.09 0.89
C GLU A 71 8.33 0.51 -0.09
N LEU A 72 8.39 0.01 -1.33
CA LEU A 72 7.50 0.45 -2.40
C LEU A 72 6.01 0.18 -2.15
N PRO A 73 5.59 -0.97 -1.61
CA PRO A 73 4.16 -1.24 -1.45
C PRO A 73 3.43 -0.24 -0.56
N ILE A 74 4.10 0.30 0.45
CA ILE A 74 3.47 1.18 1.45
C ILE A 74 3.89 2.64 1.25
N TYR A 75 5.18 2.92 1.18
CA TYR A 75 5.70 4.29 1.11
C TYR A 75 6.29 4.68 -0.24
N GLY A 76 6.28 3.78 -1.20
CA GLY A 76 6.86 4.02 -2.50
C GLY A 76 6.17 5.12 -3.30
N GLY A 77 6.91 5.63 -4.27
CA GLY A 77 6.42 6.66 -5.16
C GLY A 77 6.75 8.08 -4.70
N ARG A 78 6.29 9.03 -5.47
CA ARG A 78 6.51 10.46 -5.22
C ARG A 78 5.30 11.08 -4.50
N PRO A 79 5.53 11.99 -3.54
CA PRO A 79 4.44 12.77 -2.96
C PRO A 79 3.88 13.74 -4.00
N VAL A 80 2.58 14.02 -3.89
CA VAL A 80 1.91 15.05 -4.68
C VAL A 80 1.73 16.28 -3.80
N ALA A 81 2.33 17.39 -4.21
CA ALA A 81 2.25 18.63 -3.47
C ALA A 81 0.82 19.19 -3.50
N HIS A 82 0.36 19.73 -2.36
CA HIS A 82 -0.86 20.51 -2.33
C HIS A 82 -0.68 21.75 -3.21
N SER A 83 -1.67 22.03 -4.07
CA SER A 83 -1.75 23.31 -4.75
C SER A 83 -2.09 24.43 -3.74
N ALA A 84 -1.78 25.68 -4.07
CA ALA A 84 -2.08 26.81 -3.19
C ALA A 84 -3.58 26.94 -2.84
N ASP A 85 -4.43 26.44 -3.73
CA ASP A 85 -5.89 26.49 -3.58
C ASP A 85 -6.49 25.16 -3.06
N ALA A 86 -5.65 24.17 -2.70
CA ALA A 86 -6.12 22.88 -2.21
C ALA A 86 -6.72 23.02 -0.81
N ASP A 87 -7.79 22.28 -0.58
CA ASP A 87 -8.36 22.16 0.75
C ASP A 87 -7.34 21.51 1.69
N PRO A 88 -6.95 22.16 2.80
CA PRO A 88 -5.98 21.59 3.73
C PRO A 88 -6.48 20.31 4.43
N SER A 89 -7.78 20.01 4.35
CA SER A 89 -8.33 18.74 4.85
C SER A 89 -8.12 17.57 3.90
N ASN A 90 -7.69 17.82 2.67
CA ASN A 90 -7.36 16.75 1.74
C ASN A 90 -6.18 15.90 2.26
N PRO A 91 -6.22 14.59 2.05
CA PRO A 91 -5.20 13.68 2.58
C PRO A 91 -3.84 13.89 1.90
N PRO A 92 -2.74 13.48 2.55
CA PRO A 92 -1.48 13.28 1.86
C PRO A 92 -1.64 12.25 0.74
N LEU A 93 -1.17 12.61 -0.44
CA LEU A 93 -1.28 11.80 -1.66
C LEU A 93 0.11 11.43 -2.19
N GLY A 94 0.20 10.26 -2.80
CA GLY A 94 1.40 9.80 -3.51
C GLY A 94 1.03 9.03 -4.77
N ILE A 95 1.95 9.00 -5.72
CA ILE A 95 1.83 8.24 -6.96
C ILE A 95 3.04 7.32 -7.10
N LEU A 96 2.78 6.03 -7.22
CA LEU A 96 3.78 5.05 -7.64
C LEU A 96 3.56 4.74 -9.13
N GLU A 97 4.55 5.07 -9.93
CA GLU A 97 4.47 4.92 -11.39
C GLU A 97 4.62 3.45 -11.82
N PRO A 98 4.21 3.08 -13.05
CA PRO A 98 4.19 1.69 -13.48
C PRO A 98 5.49 0.89 -13.26
N PRO A 99 6.69 1.44 -13.49
CA PRO A 99 7.93 0.71 -13.17
C PRO A 99 8.06 0.37 -11.68
N GLY A 100 7.69 1.29 -10.79
CA GLY A 100 7.67 1.07 -9.35
C GLY A 100 6.60 0.06 -8.93
N VAL A 101 5.44 0.07 -9.57
CA VAL A 101 4.38 -0.93 -9.36
C VAL A 101 4.87 -2.33 -9.71
N SER A 102 5.57 -2.48 -10.83
CA SER A 102 6.17 -3.76 -11.22
C SER A 102 7.22 -4.24 -10.22
N GLN A 103 8.04 -3.34 -9.69
CA GLN A 103 9.03 -3.66 -8.65
C GLN A 103 8.36 -4.08 -7.34
N ALA A 104 7.32 -3.38 -6.91
CA ALA A 104 6.53 -3.73 -5.73
C ALA A 104 5.88 -5.10 -5.88
N ALA A 105 5.26 -5.37 -7.03
CA ALA A 105 4.66 -6.67 -7.33
C ALA A 105 5.70 -7.79 -7.31
N GLY A 106 6.86 -7.55 -7.91
CA GLY A 106 7.98 -8.52 -7.91
C GLY A 106 8.50 -8.81 -6.51
N PHE A 107 8.68 -7.81 -5.68
CA PHE A 107 9.05 -7.98 -4.27
C PHE A 107 8.04 -8.86 -3.53
N LEU A 108 6.76 -8.50 -3.58
CA LEU A 108 5.69 -9.21 -2.89
C LEU A 108 5.53 -10.65 -3.38
N ALA A 109 5.82 -10.92 -4.65
CA ALA A 109 5.72 -12.27 -5.22
C ALA A 109 6.86 -13.20 -4.78
N ARG A 110 8.08 -12.65 -4.56
CA ARG A 110 9.25 -13.46 -4.23
C ARG A 110 9.56 -13.59 -2.75
N VAL A 111 9.10 -12.65 -1.91
CA VAL A 111 9.39 -12.69 -0.48
C VAL A 111 8.49 -13.68 0.23
N SER A 112 9.04 -14.42 1.19
CA SER A 112 8.28 -15.33 2.04
C SER A 112 7.70 -14.61 3.24
N PHE A 113 6.39 -14.62 3.40
CA PHE A 113 5.74 -14.08 4.59
C PHE A 113 6.24 -14.74 5.88
N ASP A 114 6.40 -16.06 5.86
CA ASP A 114 6.86 -16.80 7.05
C ASP A 114 8.26 -16.36 7.47
N GLU A 115 9.17 -16.15 6.53
CA GLU A 115 10.51 -15.64 6.81
C GLU A 115 10.49 -14.21 7.33
N LEU A 116 9.68 -13.34 6.74
CA LEU A 116 9.49 -11.97 7.24
C LEU A 116 8.93 -11.95 8.66
N TRP A 117 7.93 -12.79 8.93
CA TRP A 117 7.33 -12.90 10.25
C TRP A 117 8.33 -13.41 11.29
N ASN A 118 9.15 -14.38 10.95
CA ASN A 118 10.19 -14.91 11.84
C ASN A 118 11.21 -13.84 12.23
N VAL A 119 11.52 -12.90 11.34
CA VAL A 119 12.48 -11.81 11.58
C VAL A 119 11.84 -10.63 12.33
N ALA A 120 10.67 -10.19 11.89
CA ALA A 120 10.07 -8.93 12.33
C ALA A 120 8.80 -9.09 13.18
N GLY A 121 8.14 -10.24 13.14
CA GLY A 121 6.80 -10.44 13.70
C GLY A 121 6.71 -10.19 15.21
N ALA A 122 7.72 -10.57 15.98
CA ALA A 122 7.70 -10.39 17.43
C ALA A 122 7.54 -8.92 17.87
N LYS A 123 8.05 -7.98 17.08
CA LYS A 123 7.95 -6.54 17.33
C LYS A 123 6.57 -5.97 16.98
N LEU A 124 5.80 -6.70 16.21
CA LEU A 124 4.48 -6.28 15.71
C LEU A 124 3.34 -6.75 16.64
N VAL A 125 3.64 -7.67 17.54
CA VAL A 125 2.69 -8.16 18.54
C VAL A 125 2.75 -7.28 19.78
N TRP A 126 1.77 -6.40 19.92
CA TRP A 126 1.70 -5.54 21.10
C TRP A 126 0.99 -6.23 22.28
N ALA A 127 1.28 -5.74 23.48
CA ALA A 127 0.79 -6.33 24.72
C ALA A 127 -0.74 -6.51 24.72
N GLY A 128 -1.18 -7.68 25.11
CA GLY A 128 -2.60 -8.03 25.21
C GLY A 128 -3.24 -8.56 23.93
N ARG A 129 -2.49 -8.68 22.83
CA ARG A 129 -2.97 -9.29 21.59
C ARG A 129 -2.46 -10.73 21.48
N ASP A 130 -3.31 -11.58 20.93
CA ASP A 130 -2.94 -12.95 20.57
C ASP A 130 -2.02 -12.95 19.34
N GLU A 131 -0.83 -13.55 19.46
CA GLU A 131 0.17 -13.61 18.39
C GLU A 131 -0.39 -14.26 17.11
N ALA A 132 -1.15 -15.35 17.24
CA ALA A 132 -1.71 -16.05 16.09
C ALA A 132 -2.72 -15.18 15.33
N GLN A 133 -3.52 -14.40 16.05
CA GLN A 133 -4.47 -13.46 15.45
C GLN A 133 -3.76 -12.32 14.74
N VAL A 134 -2.75 -11.73 15.39
CA VAL A 134 -1.95 -10.64 14.78
C VAL A 134 -1.26 -11.15 13.53
N ARG A 135 -0.62 -12.34 13.60
CA ARG A 135 0.02 -12.95 12.44
C ARG A 135 -0.96 -13.14 11.29
N GLN A 136 -2.17 -13.59 11.57
CA GLN A 136 -3.19 -13.78 10.53
C GLN A 136 -3.63 -12.45 9.90
N GLU A 137 -3.79 -11.39 10.70
CA GLU A 137 -4.08 -10.04 10.18
C GLU A 137 -3.00 -9.58 9.20
N PHE A 138 -1.73 -9.72 9.56
CA PHE A 138 -0.62 -9.33 8.68
C PHE A 138 -0.50 -10.21 7.44
N LEU A 139 -0.79 -11.51 7.58
CA LEU A 139 -0.84 -12.41 6.42
C LEU A 139 -1.94 -12.00 5.44
N ASP A 140 -3.10 -11.63 5.94
CA ASP A 140 -4.22 -11.18 5.11
C ASP A 140 -3.87 -9.86 4.38
N HIS A 141 -3.23 -8.92 5.08
CA HIS A 141 -2.71 -7.69 4.43
C HIS A 141 -1.65 -8.01 3.37
N HIS A 142 -0.73 -8.90 3.66
CA HIS A 142 0.31 -9.30 2.71
C HIS A 142 -0.29 -9.92 1.45
N ARG A 143 -1.23 -10.86 1.59
CA ARG A 143 -1.93 -11.49 0.47
C ARG A 143 -2.77 -10.48 -0.32
N GLY A 144 -3.43 -9.57 0.35
CA GLY A 144 -4.19 -8.51 -0.28
C GLY A 144 -3.30 -7.59 -1.14
N LEU A 145 -2.14 -7.22 -0.62
CA LEU A 145 -1.15 -6.42 -1.37
C LEU A 145 -0.56 -7.20 -2.54
N GLN A 146 -0.25 -8.50 -2.37
CA GLN A 146 0.22 -9.34 -3.46
C GLN A 146 -0.78 -9.38 -4.63
N ALA A 147 -2.04 -9.62 -4.34
CA ALA A 147 -3.10 -9.66 -5.35
C ALA A 147 -3.28 -8.29 -6.04
N PHE A 148 -3.33 -7.22 -5.26
CA PHE A 148 -3.54 -5.86 -5.76
C PHE A 148 -2.38 -5.40 -6.66
N TYR A 149 -1.13 -5.49 -6.18
CA TYR A 149 0.02 -5.07 -6.97
C TYR A 149 0.29 -5.98 -8.17
N GLY A 150 0.06 -7.29 -8.02
CA GLY A 150 0.17 -8.23 -9.13
C GLY A 150 -0.79 -7.89 -10.26
N ARG A 151 -2.04 -7.55 -9.94
CA ARG A 151 -3.04 -7.12 -10.92
C ARG A 151 -2.67 -5.78 -11.55
N ALA A 152 -2.29 -4.80 -10.76
CA ALA A 152 -1.90 -3.47 -11.25
C ALA A 152 -0.68 -3.57 -12.18
N ALA A 153 0.33 -4.35 -11.81
CA ALA A 153 1.51 -4.57 -12.65
C ALA A 153 1.16 -5.25 -13.97
N ALA A 154 0.32 -6.29 -13.93
CA ALA A 154 -0.12 -6.99 -15.15
C ALA A 154 -0.89 -6.08 -16.12
N ALA A 155 -1.60 -5.09 -15.61
CA ALA A 155 -2.33 -4.11 -16.40
C ALA A 155 -1.46 -2.91 -16.83
N GLY A 156 -0.22 -2.80 -16.36
CA GLY A 156 0.66 -1.64 -16.61
C GLY A 156 0.18 -0.36 -15.92
N HIS A 157 -0.55 -0.49 -14.81
CA HIS A 157 -1.13 0.62 -14.08
C HIS A 157 -0.14 1.27 -13.12
N ALA A 158 -0.37 2.55 -12.84
CA ALA A 158 0.16 3.24 -11.67
C ALA A 158 -0.73 2.98 -10.45
N VAL A 159 -0.25 3.34 -9.26
CA VAL A 159 -1.00 3.25 -8.01
C VAL A 159 -1.01 4.61 -7.33
N VAL A 160 -2.19 5.10 -6.99
CA VAL A 160 -2.37 6.31 -6.18
C VAL A 160 -2.61 5.89 -4.74
N ARG A 161 -1.95 6.58 -3.82
CA ARG A 161 -2.05 6.37 -2.38
C ARG A 161 -2.63 7.60 -1.70
N ALA A 162 -3.58 7.38 -0.79
CA ALA A 162 -4.09 8.40 0.11
C ALA A 162 -4.08 7.89 1.56
N VAL A 163 -3.82 8.78 2.52
CA VAL A 163 -3.92 8.48 3.94
C VAL A 163 -5.03 9.35 4.53
N TRP A 164 -6.13 8.71 4.90
CA TRP A 164 -7.31 9.37 5.48
C TRP A 164 -7.25 9.32 7.01
N ALA A 165 -7.60 10.42 7.66
CA ALA A 165 -7.77 10.51 9.12
C ALA A 165 -9.22 10.70 9.53
#